data_e81a68e2474e0b364b5184ad64204bd8
#
_entry.id   e81a68e2474e0b364b5184ad64204bd8
#
_cell.length_a   1.000
_cell.length_b   1.000
_cell.length_c   1.000
_cell.angle_alpha   90.00
_cell.angle_beta   90.00
_cell.angle_gamma   90.00
#
_symmetry.space_group_name_H-M   'P 1'
#
loop_
_entity.id
_entity.type
_entity.pdbx_description
1 polymer ?
#
loop_
_entity_poly.entity_id
_entity_poly.type
_entity_poly.pdbx_seq_one_letter_code
_entity_poly.pdbx_strand_id
1 'polypeptide(L)'
;MRTRLHHVALAVQDEERYKRAVEFYQQVLGFPLVRRWARPPKRITMLDFGNSILEIILWAEGSGTGAFPHIALAVDRPEDVDAMLLRCAEAGCTVIRPAEDVECVEEVQEGGEIRFGVPVRLRNGFCLGPVGEQIEFFWEE
;
A
#
# COMPACT_ATOMS: atom_id res chain seq x y z
N MET A 1 21.12 18.75 -1.98
CA MET A 1 19.67 18.67 -2.29
C MET A 1 19.15 17.31 -1.84
N ARG A 2 18.02 17.30 -1.14
CA ARG A 2 17.35 16.06 -0.71
C ARG A 2 16.06 15.88 -1.49
N THR A 3 15.82 14.66 -1.93
CA THR A 3 14.53 14.26 -2.46
C THR A 3 13.78 13.41 -1.44
N ARG A 4 12.46 13.38 -1.53
CA ARG A 4 11.59 12.55 -0.68
C ARG A 4 10.39 12.09 -1.49
N LEU A 5 9.84 10.97 -1.10
CA LEU A 5 8.59 10.53 -1.70
C LEU A 5 7.48 11.51 -1.33
N HIS A 6 6.82 12.09 -2.32
CA HIS A 6 5.68 12.99 -2.10
C HIS A 6 4.37 12.21 -2.14
N HIS A 7 4.15 11.42 -3.18
CA HIS A 7 2.93 10.65 -3.32
C HIS A 7 3.14 9.39 -4.16
N VAL A 8 2.22 8.45 -3.98
CA VAL A 8 1.99 7.30 -4.85
C VAL A 8 0.61 7.48 -5.45
N ALA A 9 0.46 7.25 -6.75
CA ALA A 9 -0.80 7.45 -7.45
C ALA A 9 -1.41 6.13 -7.92
N LEU A 10 -2.74 6.01 -7.74
CA LEU A 10 -3.57 4.97 -8.32
C LEU A 10 -4.48 5.59 -9.37
N ALA A 11 -4.43 5.10 -10.61
CA ALA A 11 -5.33 5.51 -11.67
C ALA A 11 -6.56 4.61 -11.68
N VAL A 12 -7.74 5.23 -11.67
CA VAL A 12 -9.04 4.56 -11.69
C VAL A 12 -9.82 5.08 -12.88
N GLN A 13 -10.36 4.18 -13.71
CA GLN A 13 -10.87 4.54 -15.02
C GLN A 13 -12.33 4.99 -15.02
N ASP A 14 -13.13 4.63 -14.02
CA ASP A 14 -14.56 5.00 -13.95
C ASP A 14 -14.96 5.54 -12.56
N GLU A 15 -16.07 6.27 -12.57
CA GLU A 15 -16.60 6.98 -11.39
C GLU A 15 -16.94 6.03 -10.23
N GLU A 16 -17.52 4.88 -10.52
CA GLU A 16 -17.92 3.92 -9.49
C GLU A 16 -16.72 3.32 -8.78
N ARG A 17 -15.70 2.91 -9.53
CA ARG A 17 -14.44 2.39 -8.96
C ARG A 17 -13.70 3.47 -8.19
N TYR A 18 -13.71 4.70 -8.70
CA TYR A 18 -13.10 5.83 -8.02
C TYR A 18 -13.72 6.05 -6.62
N LYS A 19 -15.04 6.09 -6.53
CA LYS A 19 -15.75 6.23 -5.26
C LYS A 19 -15.42 5.08 -4.30
N ARG A 20 -15.46 3.85 -4.78
CA ARG A 20 -15.12 2.67 -3.97
C ARG A 20 -13.67 2.71 -3.47
N ALA A 21 -12.74 3.12 -4.31
CA ALA A 21 -11.34 3.26 -3.92
C ALA A 21 -11.16 4.31 -2.82
N VAL A 22 -11.75 5.48 -2.99
CA VAL A 22 -11.70 6.56 -1.99
C VAL A 22 -12.31 6.11 -0.66
N GLU A 23 -13.49 5.50 -0.69
CA GLU A 23 -14.16 4.98 0.52
C GLU A 23 -13.33 3.91 1.21
N PHE A 24 -12.75 2.99 0.45
CA PHE A 24 -11.90 1.94 1.02
C PHE A 24 -10.71 2.54 1.80
N TYR A 25 -9.94 3.39 1.16
CA TYR A 25 -8.75 3.95 1.81
C TYR A 25 -9.09 4.89 2.97
N GLN A 26 -10.18 5.64 2.89
CA GLN A 26 -10.61 6.51 3.97
C GLN A 26 -11.28 5.75 5.12
N GLN A 27 -12.21 4.85 4.83
CA GLN A 27 -13.07 4.25 5.85
C GLN A 27 -12.54 2.92 6.37
N VAL A 28 -12.01 2.07 5.50
CA VAL A 28 -11.48 0.76 5.91
C VAL A 28 -10.07 0.91 6.47
N LEU A 29 -9.18 1.61 5.76
CA LEU A 29 -7.79 1.80 6.19
C LEU A 29 -7.57 3.06 7.02
N GLY A 30 -8.52 3.98 7.04
CA GLY A 30 -8.51 5.14 7.93
C GLY A 30 -7.58 6.28 7.51
N PHE A 31 -7.29 6.44 6.22
CA PHE A 31 -6.43 7.52 5.74
C PHE A 31 -7.20 8.84 5.67
N PRO A 32 -6.79 9.88 6.43
CA PRO A 32 -7.46 11.17 6.39
C PRO A 32 -7.38 11.84 5.02
N LEU A 33 -8.42 12.60 4.68
CA LEU A 33 -8.41 13.43 3.49
C LEU A 33 -7.44 14.61 3.65
N VAL A 34 -6.54 14.79 2.67
CA VAL A 34 -5.69 15.97 2.57
C VAL A 34 -6.38 17.04 1.73
N ARG A 35 -6.75 16.69 0.51
CA ARG A 35 -7.52 17.58 -0.40
C ARG A 35 -8.14 16.82 -1.55
N ARG A 36 -9.12 17.45 -2.18
CA ARG A 36 -9.63 17.06 -3.49
C ARG A 36 -9.40 18.19 -4.47
N TRP A 37 -9.07 17.85 -5.68
CA TRP A 37 -9.01 18.82 -6.77
C TRP A 37 -9.39 18.20 -8.10
N ALA A 38 -9.71 19.07 -9.05
CA ALA A 38 -10.00 18.68 -10.42
C ALA A 38 -8.96 19.29 -11.34
N ARG A 39 -8.44 18.47 -12.21
CA ARG A 39 -7.60 18.88 -13.32
C ARG A 39 -8.18 18.25 -14.58
N PRO A 40 -9.23 18.86 -15.17
CA PRO A 40 -9.95 18.23 -16.27
C PRO A 40 -9.05 17.69 -17.37
N PRO A 41 -9.29 16.46 -17.85
CA PRO A 41 -10.42 15.58 -17.54
C PRO A 41 -10.29 14.76 -16.24
N LYS A 42 -9.27 14.98 -15.43
CA LYS A 42 -8.97 14.22 -14.21
C LYS A 42 -9.64 14.81 -12.99
N ARG A 43 -10.04 13.94 -12.06
CA ARG A 43 -10.40 14.29 -10.67
C ARG A 43 -9.46 13.54 -9.73
N ILE A 44 -9.05 14.20 -8.66
CA ILE A 44 -8.00 13.70 -7.80
C ILE A 44 -8.42 13.81 -6.33
N THR A 45 -8.25 12.72 -5.59
CA THR A 45 -8.36 12.69 -4.13
C THR A 45 -7.00 12.34 -3.54
N MET A 46 -6.51 13.18 -2.65
CA MET A 46 -5.28 12.96 -1.91
C MET A 46 -5.59 12.57 -0.48
N LEU A 47 -5.04 11.46 -0.03
CA LEU A 47 -5.19 10.94 1.33
C LEU A 47 -3.84 10.91 2.04
N ASP A 48 -3.86 11.18 3.36
CA ASP A 48 -2.67 11.11 4.19
C ASP A 48 -2.27 9.65 4.42
N PHE A 49 -1.12 9.28 3.91
CA PHE A 49 -0.56 7.94 3.95
C PHE A 49 0.40 7.74 5.14
N GLY A 50 0.49 8.74 6.01
CA GLY A 50 1.39 8.78 7.15
C GLY A 50 2.62 9.64 6.88
N ASN A 51 3.55 9.17 6.09
CA ASN A 51 4.78 9.88 5.71
C ASN A 51 4.80 10.35 4.25
N SER A 52 3.72 10.14 3.53
CA SER A 52 3.54 10.56 2.14
C SER A 52 2.04 10.63 1.82
N ILE A 53 1.70 10.81 0.56
CA ILE A 53 0.32 10.95 0.10
C ILE A 53 -0.04 9.79 -0.82
N LEU A 54 -1.22 9.22 -0.62
CA LEU A 54 -1.87 8.37 -1.61
C LEU A 54 -2.79 9.24 -2.47
N GLU A 55 -2.52 9.29 -3.75
CA GLU A 55 -3.31 10.00 -4.74
C GLU A 55 -4.20 9.01 -5.49
N ILE A 56 -5.51 9.25 -5.51
CA ILE A 56 -6.45 8.44 -6.28
C ILE A 56 -6.97 9.33 -7.40
N ILE A 57 -6.71 8.91 -8.63
CA ILE A 57 -7.00 9.73 -9.82
C ILE A 57 -8.09 9.06 -10.65
N LEU A 58 -9.21 9.74 -10.81
CA LEU A 58 -10.20 9.36 -11.81
C LEU A 58 -9.70 9.81 -13.18
N TRP A 59 -9.32 8.86 -14.01
CA TRP A 59 -8.75 9.12 -15.32
C TRP A 59 -9.03 7.96 -16.27
N ALA A 60 -9.93 8.14 -17.20
CA ALA A 60 -10.40 7.09 -18.11
C ALA A 60 -9.27 6.43 -18.92
N GLU A 61 -8.21 7.17 -19.23
CA GLU A 61 -7.05 6.69 -19.99
C GLU A 61 -5.90 6.22 -19.11
N GLY A 62 -6.08 6.20 -17.78
CA GLY A 62 -5.06 5.73 -16.85
C GLY A 62 -4.79 4.25 -17.00
N SER A 63 -3.54 3.84 -16.81
CA SER A 63 -3.12 2.44 -16.86
C SER A 63 -2.64 1.95 -15.49
N GLY A 64 -2.54 0.63 -15.35
CA GLY A 64 -2.23 -0.05 -14.10
C GLY A 64 -0.84 0.21 -13.52
N THR A 65 -0.42 -0.66 -12.62
CA THR A 65 0.71 -0.42 -11.70
C THR A 65 2.11 -0.45 -12.34
N GLY A 66 2.22 -0.95 -13.56
CA GLY A 66 3.53 -1.03 -14.23
C GLY A 66 4.53 -1.89 -13.45
N ALA A 67 5.70 -1.32 -13.16
CA ALA A 67 6.77 -2.02 -12.45
C ALA A 67 6.62 -2.04 -10.91
N PHE A 68 5.59 -1.40 -10.36
CA PHE A 68 5.34 -1.37 -8.90
C PHE A 68 4.40 -2.53 -8.51
N PRO A 69 4.92 -3.63 -7.92
CA PRO A 69 4.12 -4.83 -7.66
C PRO A 69 3.12 -4.67 -6.52
N HIS A 70 3.41 -3.84 -5.52
CA HIS A 70 2.53 -3.65 -4.37
C HIS A 70 2.79 -2.33 -3.64
N ILE A 71 1.85 -1.99 -2.75
CA ILE A 71 1.99 -0.93 -1.75
C ILE A 71 2.09 -1.63 -0.40
N ALA A 72 3.15 -1.36 0.36
CA ALA A 72 3.31 -1.91 1.69
C ALA A 72 2.92 -0.88 2.76
N LEU A 73 2.10 -1.31 3.70
CA LEU A 73 1.66 -0.53 4.86
C LEU A 73 2.24 -1.15 6.12
N ALA A 74 3.10 -0.39 6.79
CA ALA A 74 3.68 -0.83 8.04
C ALA A 74 2.64 -0.78 9.17
N VAL A 75 2.70 -1.75 10.05
CA VAL A 75 1.90 -1.81 11.29
C VAL A 75 2.84 -1.89 12.49
N ASP A 76 2.33 -1.54 13.68
CA ASP A 76 3.17 -1.42 14.88
C ASP A 76 3.43 -2.76 15.58
N ARG A 77 2.54 -3.74 15.40
CA ARG A 77 2.64 -5.03 16.07
C ARG A 77 2.37 -6.17 15.10
N PRO A 78 2.98 -7.36 15.31
CA PRO A 78 2.81 -8.48 14.37
C PRO A 78 1.34 -8.93 14.23
N GLU A 79 0.57 -8.92 15.32
CA GLU A 79 -0.86 -9.27 15.29
C GLU A 79 -1.71 -8.27 14.51
N ASP A 80 -1.24 -7.05 14.30
CA ASP A 80 -1.96 -6.05 13.52
C ASP A 80 -1.96 -6.40 12.01
N VAL A 81 -1.02 -7.22 11.54
CA VAL A 81 -1.04 -7.74 10.16
C VAL A 81 -2.30 -8.59 9.95
N ASP A 82 -2.57 -9.53 10.87
CA ASP A 82 -3.77 -10.37 10.82
C ASP A 82 -5.05 -9.54 10.92
N ALA A 83 -5.07 -8.58 11.84
CA ALA A 83 -6.22 -7.72 12.06
C ALA A 83 -6.56 -6.87 10.82
N MET A 84 -5.54 -6.32 10.16
CA MET A 84 -5.74 -5.53 8.95
C MET A 84 -6.22 -6.37 7.77
N LEU A 85 -5.67 -7.57 7.59
CA LEU A 85 -6.14 -8.49 6.55
C LEU A 85 -7.59 -8.93 6.78
N LEU A 86 -7.96 -9.22 8.04
CA LEU A 86 -9.34 -9.54 8.38
C LEU A 86 -10.28 -8.37 8.06
N ARG A 87 -9.88 -7.16 8.44
CA ARG A 87 -10.66 -5.94 8.17
C ARG A 87 -10.86 -5.71 6.66
N CYS A 88 -9.82 -5.95 5.87
CA CYS A 88 -9.92 -5.88 4.41
C CYS A 88 -10.85 -6.97 3.85
N ALA A 89 -10.75 -8.21 4.35
CA ALA A 89 -11.61 -9.32 3.94
C ALA A 89 -13.09 -9.02 4.25
N GLU A 90 -13.37 -8.48 5.42
CA GLU A 90 -14.73 -8.05 5.82
C GLU A 90 -15.27 -6.93 4.92
N ALA A 91 -14.40 -6.10 4.37
CA ALA A 91 -14.74 -5.06 3.40
C ALA A 91 -14.85 -5.58 1.95
N GLY A 92 -14.69 -6.88 1.72
CA GLY A 92 -14.82 -7.52 0.42
C GLY A 92 -13.51 -7.69 -0.37
N CYS A 93 -12.36 -7.37 0.21
CA CYS A 93 -11.08 -7.61 -0.44
C CYS A 93 -10.72 -9.09 -0.46
N THR A 94 -10.06 -9.53 -1.53
CA THR A 94 -9.53 -10.88 -1.62
C THR A 94 -8.17 -10.94 -0.94
N VAL A 95 -8.03 -11.79 0.07
CA VAL A 95 -6.72 -12.09 0.67
C VAL A 95 -5.99 -13.06 -0.24
N ILE A 96 -4.87 -12.63 -0.83
CA ILE A 96 -4.07 -13.46 -1.74
C ILE A 96 -3.01 -14.27 -1.00
N ARG A 97 -2.54 -13.77 0.13
CA ARG A 97 -1.67 -14.52 1.03
C ARG A 97 -1.95 -14.12 2.48
N PRO A 98 -2.38 -15.06 3.34
CA PRO A 98 -2.62 -14.74 4.75
C PRO A 98 -1.33 -14.33 5.47
N ALA A 99 -1.47 -13.72 6.63
CA ALA A 99 -0.32 -13.32 7.45
C ALA A 99 0.52 -14.55 7.82
N GLU A 100 1.82 -14.43 7.66
CA GLU A 100 2.77 -15.45 8.06
C GLU A 100 4.05 -14.82 8.60
N ASP A 101 4.72 -15.55 9.46
CA ASP A 101 6.05 -15.18 9.95
C ASP A 101 7.08 -15.56 8.89
N VAL A 102 7.96 -14.62 8.59
CA VAL A 102 9.06 -14.78 7.65
C VAL A 102 10.33 -14.36 8.35
N GLU A 103 11.38 -15.14 8.20
CA GLU A 103 12.70 -14.80 8.68
C GLU A 103 13.58 -14.38 7.49
N CYS A 104 14.09 -13.16 7.54
CA CYS A 104 15.01 -12.63 6.54
C CYS A 104 16.38 -12.38 7.16
N VAL A 105 17.41 -12.54 6.35
CA VAL A 105 18.78 -12.33 6.78
C VAL A 105 19.30 -11.10 6.05
N GLU A 106 19.83 -10.14 6.83
CA GLU A 106 20.44 -8.96 6.24
C GLU A 106 21.67 -9.35 5.42
N GLU A 107 21.76 -8.82 4.21
CA GLU A 107 22.93 -8.95 3.36
C GLU A 107 23.85 -7.76 3.59
N VAL A 108 25.09 -8.02 4.00
CA VAL A 108 26.10 -7.00 4.21
C VAL A 108 27.19 -7.17 3.18
N GLN A 109 27.47 -6.12 2.41
CA GLN A 109 28.54 -6.10 1.43
C GLN A 109 29.74 -5.34 1.97
N GLU A 110 30.85 -6.02 2.10
CA GLU A 110 32.11 -5.48 2.63
C GLU A 110 33.29 -5.94 1.77
N GLY A 111 34.03 -4.99 1.17
CA GLY A 111 35.24 -5.29 0.40
C GLY A 111 35.04 -6.27 -0.78
N GLY A 112 33.86 -6.26 -1.40
CA GLY A 112 33.52 -7.18 -2.49
C GLY A 112 33.02 -8.55 -2.03
N GLU A 113 32.96 -8.78 -0.71
CA GLU A 113 32.40 -10.00 -0.13
C GLU A 113 30.98 -9.76 0.38
N ILE A 114 30.14 -10.78 0.27
CA ILE A 114 28.78 -10.79 0.80
C ILE A 114 28.77 -11.61 2.09
N ARG A 115 28.30 -10.98 3.18
CA ARG A 115 28.07 -11.64 4.46
C ARG A 115 26.61 -11.54 4.82
N PHE A 116 26.11 -12.51 5.55
CA PHE A 116 24.75 -12.50 6.07
C PHE A 116 24.77 -12.10 7.56
N GLY A 117 23.92 -11.14 7.89
CA GLY A 117 23.77 -10.63 9.23
C GLY A 117 22.88 -11.50 10.12
N VAL A 118 22.43 -10.93 11.23
CA VAL A 118 21.50 -11.59 12.14
C VAL A 118 20.13 -11.71 11.47
N PRO A 119 19.45 -12.86 11.62
CA PRO A 119 18.08 -13.00 11.13
C PRO A 119 17.14 -11.96 11.74
N VAL A 120 16.30 -11.35 10.91
CA VAL A 120 15.26 -10.42 11.32
C VAL A 120 13.91 -11.09 11.09
N ARG A 121 13.07 -11.06 12.11
CA ARG A 121 11.72 -11.60 12.02
C ARG A 121 10.77 -10.58 11.43
N LEU A 122 10.02 -11.00 10.43
CA LEU A 122 9.00 -10.23 9.76
C LEU A 122 7.66 -10.96 9.88
N ARG A 123 6.58 -10.20 9.83
CA ARG A 123 5.25 -10.77 9.62
C ARG A 123 4.56 -9.95 8.55
N ASN A 124 4.07 -10.59 7.51
CA ASN A 124 3.39 -9.92 6.42
C ASN A 124 2.28 -10.77 5.81
N GLY A 125 1.42 -10.12 5.04
CA GLY A 125 0.38 -10.75 4.26
C GLY A 125 -0.12 -9.78 3.20
N PHE A 126 -0.90 -10.29 2.24
CA PHE A 126 -1.30 -9.53 1.06
C PHE A 126 -2.78 -9.68 0.77
N CYS A 127 -3.41 -8.59 0.34
CA CYS A 127 -4.75 -8.60 -0.24
C CYS A 127 -4.78 -7.78 -1.53
N LEU A 128 -5.87 -7.93 -2.28
CA LEU A 128 -6.16 -7.05 -3.42
C LEU A 128 -7.02 -5.89 -2.94
N GLY A 129 -6.59 -4.68 -3.25
CA GLY A 129 -7.36 -3.48 -3.02
C GLY A 129 -8.50 -3.29 -4.02
N PRO A 130 -9.29 -2.21 -3.89
CA PRO A 130 -10.53 -2.00 -4.66
C PRO A 130 -10.33 -1.82 -6.16
N VAL A 131 -9.12 -1.53 -6.61
CA VAL A 131 -8.80 -1.40 -8.05
C VAL A 131 -7.87 -2.51 -8.57
N GLY A 132 -7.71 -3.59 -7.80
CA GLY A 132 -6.86 -4.72 -8.15
C GLY A 132 -5.40 -4.55 -7.77
N GLU A 133 -5.04 -3.47 -7.10
CA GLU A 133 -3.69 -3.27 -6.57
C GLU A 133 -3.40 -4.24 -5.42
N GLN A 134 -2.16 -4.68 -5.34
CA GLN A 134 -1.72 -5.50 -4.21
C GLN A 134 -1.36 -4.61 -3.04
N ILE A 135 -1.92 -4.92 -1.88
CA ILE A 135 -1.64 -4.25 -0.60
C ILE A 135 -0.98 -5.28 0.31
N GLU A 136 0.22 -4.94 0.79
CA GLU A 136 0.93 -5.71 1.80
C GLU A 136 0.76 -5.02 3.16
N PHE A 137 0.44 -5.79 4.20
CA PHE A 137 0.59 -5.34 5.58
C PHE A 137 1.85 -5.97 6.13
N PHE A 138 2.69 -5.17 6.76
CA PHE A 138 4.07 -5.52 7.07
C PHE A 138 4.46 -5.08 8.48
N TRP A 139 5.01 -6.02 9.24
CA TRP A 139 5.64 -5.76 10.53
C TRP A 139 7.07 -6.29 10.51
N GLU A 140 7.96 -5.54 11.09
CA GLU A 140 9.39 -5.86 11.24
C GLU A 140 9.79 -5.72 12.70
N GLU A 141 10.55 -6.69 13.21
CA GLU A 141 11.07 -6.72 14.60
C GLU A 141 12.01 -5.55 14.90
#